data_908d2520db064c918502a6a5bcf377f8
#
_entry.id   908d2520db064c918502a6a5bcf377f8
#
_cell.length_a   1.000
_cell.length_b   1.000
_cell.length_c   1.000
_cell.angle_alpha   90.00
_cell.angle_beta   90.00
_cell.angle_gamma   90.00
#
_symmetry.space_group_name_H-M   'P 1'
#
loop_
_entity.id
_entity.type
_entity.pdbx_description
1 polymer ?
#
loop_
_entity_poly.entity_id
_entity_poly.type
_entity_poly.pdbx_seq_one_letter_code
_entity_poly.pdbx_strand_id
1 'polypeptide(L)'
;MTTPAARRLPLIALLGALLVAPARTGAAAGPGPAGPIDPADPLLSAAEAELDRLWTSLRARPEAPYFISYGLLDRVQVDIVATHGALAPVSTTRVRMGDVDLRVGSPALDNTHKLRDAGWGSEPERFWVDLPLTDEPFAVRHALWRATDDTYRAAVRRLLKVRGNDAVKVEREDQSDDYSSAPVEVDLGHVERLVFDPAPHAAALKAASARFLAHPAVHDSNVSLSVQDEIVWTLNTEGTRVRRQRWHLRLSVYARTTAEDGQEITVYDSVEARAPEELPDAAELAALVDAVAEKVTALRKAPVVDPYSGPAILRGRAAGVFFHEVLGHRAEGHRQKDEDEGQTLTDMVGKRVFPSFISVYDDPTLTDWGGVPLTGSYRFDDEGVRAERVDIVKDGVVKGFLMSRAPIASQGRSNGHGRRQPGEAPIARQGNLVIEVKDAVPYAALREQLIAEVKRQGKPFGLIFDDITGGFTLTGRGIPNSYAVQPVTVWRVWPDGRPDELVRGVDLIGTPLVTFERIIGGSDEVDVFNGVCGAESGWVPVSAVSPDLLVKEVEVQRREKNNERPPLLPAPAAGGAR
;
A
#
# COMPACT_ATOMS: atom_id res chain seq x y z
N MET A 1 -10.99 35.18 -35.24
CA MET A 1 -9.80 34.63 -34.59
C MET A 1 -10.21 34.26 -33.18
N THR A 2 -10.65 33.04 -33.01
CA THR A 2 -11.21 32.51 -31.76
C THR A 2 -10.18 31.58 -31.15
N THR A 3 -9.69 31.92 -29.96
CA THR A 3 -8.79 31.11 -29.14
C THR A 3 -9.54 29.90 -28.58
N PRO A 4 -8.98 28.69 -28.58
CA PRO A 4 -9.61 27.54 -27.96
C PRO A 4 -9.42 27.57 -26.45
N ALA A 5 -10.52 27.35 -25.74
CA ALA A 5 -10.57 27.20 -24.28
C ALA A 5 -9.83 25.93 -23.84
N ALA A 6 -8.83 26.10 -22.98
CA ALA A 6 -8.17 25.01 -22.29
C ALA A 6 -9.17 24.32 -21.34
N ARG A 7 -9.46 23.05 -21.59
CA ARG A 7 -10.21 22.19 -20.68
C ARG A 7 -9.31 21.90 -19.46
N ARG A 8 -9.70 22.44 -18.33
CA ARG A 8 -9.12 22.08 -17.02
C ARG A 8 -9.59 20.66 -16.67
N LEU A 9 -8.65 19.75 -16.55
CA LEU A 9 -8.87 18.45 -15.89
C LEU A 9 -9.04 18.70 -14.39
N PRO A 10 -10.05 18.12 -13.73
CA PRO A 10 -10.15 18.21 -12.28
C PRO A 10 -9.06 17.33 -11.65
N LEU A 11 -8.25 17.94 -10.79
CA LEU A 11 -7.35 17.24 -9.88
C LEU A 11 -8.24 16.45 -8.91
N ILE A 12 -8.29 15.13 -9.06
CA ILE A 12 -8.99 14.26 -8.12
C ILE A 12 -8.12 14.16 -6.87
N ALA A 13 -8.50 14.91 -5.84
CA ALA A 13 -8.02 14.66 -4.49
C ALA A 13 -8.54 13.29 -4.07
N LEU A 14 -7.70 12.26 -4.09
CA LEU A 14 -7.98 10.96 -3.50
C LEU A 14 -7.85 11.07 -1.98
N LEU A 15 -8.85 11.64 -1.33
CA LEU A 15 -9.15 11.28 0.05
C LEU A 15 -9.60 9.82 0.02
N GLY A 16 -8.96 8.98 0.84
CA GLY A 16 -9.41 7.61 1.07
C GLY A 16 -10.84 7.58 1.62
N ALA A 17 -11.82 7.72 0.74
CA ALA A 17 -13.19 7.41 1.07
C ALA A 17 -13.30 5.89 1.10
N LEU A 18 -13.52 5.30 2.28
CA LEU A 18 -14.14 3.99 2.39
C LEU A 18 -15.40 4.03 1.52
N LEU A 19 -15.35 3.36 0.37
CA LEU A 19 -16.55 3.03 -0.39
C LEU A 19 -17.37 2.04 0.46
N VAL A 20 -18.25 2.60 1.29
CA VAL A 20 -19.35 1.86 1.88
C VAL A 20 -20.33 1.60 0.75
N ALA A 21 -20.30 0.39 0.20
CA ALA A 21 -21.38 -0.10 -0.64
C ALA A 21 -22.68 -0.05 0.17
N PRO A 22 -23.84 0.31 -0.42
CA PRO A 22 -25.07 0.37 0.32
C PRO A 22 -25.42 -1.01 0.86
N ALA A 23 -25.47 -1.12 2.20
CA ALA A 23 -25.88 -2.32 2.89
C ALA A 23 -27.33 -2.68 2.50
N ARG A 24 -27.49 -3.80 1.83
CA ARG A 24 -28.79 -4.48 1.78
C ARG A 24 -29.11 -4.98 3.18
N THR A 25 -30.10 -4.37 3.84
CA THR A 25 -30.63 -4.80 5.12
C THR A 25 -31.31 -6.17 4.98
N GLY A 26 -30.53 -7.22 5.13
CA GLY A 26 -31.00 -8.54 5.48
C GLY A 26 -30.36 -8.87 6.82
N ALA A 27 -31.14 -8.99 7.90
CA ALA A 27 -30.64 -9.46 9.17
C ALA A 27 -30.16 -10.92 9.00
N ALA A 28 -28.86 -11.08 8.69
CA ALA A 28 -28.21 -12.37 8.76
C ALA A 28 -27.89 -12.65 10.24
N ALA A 29 -28.29 -13.81 10.73
CA ALA A 29 -27.82 -14.33 12.00
C ALA A 29 -26.28 -14.25 12.00
N GLY A 30 -25.69 -13.68 13.05
CA GLY A 30 -24.24 -13.58 13.18
C GLY A 30 -23.57 -14.94 12.98
N PRO A 31 -22.38 -15.02 12.44
CA PRO A 31 -21.66 -16.27 12.30
C PRO A 31 -21.49 -16.88 13.71
N GLY A 32 -21.98 -18.11 13.85
CA GLY A 32 -21.69 -18.90 15.05
C GLY A 32 -20.17 -19.10 15.19
N PRO A 33 -19.67 -19.48 16.38
CA PRO A 33 -18.24 -19.68 16.59
C PRO A 33 -17.70 -20.61 15.51
N ALA A 34 -16.69 -20.16 14.77
CA ALA A 34 -16.02 -20.95 13.77
C ALA A 34 -15.28 -22.08 14.49
N GLY A 35 -15.70 -23.31 14.28
CA GLY A 35 -14.97 -24.50 14.74
C GLY A 35 -13.63 -24.65 13.99
N PRO A 36 -12.73 -25.52 14.47
CA PRO A 36 -11.47 -25.82 13.80
C PRO A 36 -11.77 -26.29 12.36
N ILE A 37 -10.99 -25.76 11.40
CA ILE A 37 -11.14 -26.17 9.99
C ILE A 37 -10.57 -27.58 9.87
N ASP A 38 -11.39 -28.50 9.34
CA ASP A 38 -11.02 -29.90 9.07
C ASP A 38 -9.81 -29.94 8.10
N PRO A 39 -8.80 -30.80 8.35
CA PRO A 39 -7.68 -31.01 7.42
C PRO A 39 -8.12 -31.38 5.97
N ALA A 40 -9.32 -31.85 5.75
CA ALA A 40 -9.94 -32.01 4.41
C ALA A 40 -10.60 -30.70 3.97
N ASP A 41 -9.87 -29.61 3.78
CA ASP A 41 -10.34 -28.31 3.35
C ASP A 41 -11.36 -28.42 2.18
N PRO A 42 -12.69 -28.33 2.44
CA PRO A 42 -13.70 -28.63 1.41
C PRO A 42 -13.74 -27.57 0.31
N LEU A 43 -13.35 -26.33 0.62
CA LEU A 43 -13.26 -25.27 -0.38
C LEU A 43 -12.13 -25.55 -1.37
N LEU A 44 -10.95 -25.88 -0.85
CA LEU A 44 -9.80 -26.26 -1.68
C LEU A 44 -10.12 -27.50 -2.52
N SER A 45 -10.69 -28.55 -1.93
CA SER A 45 -11.04 -29.79 -2.62
C SER A 45 -12.03 -29.56 -3.76
N ALA A 46 -13.04 -28.71 -3.55
CA ALA A 46 -13.98 -28.34 -4.58
C ALA A 46 -13.30 -27.54 -5.72
N ALA A 47 -12.42 -26.62 -5.39
CA ALA A 47 -11.70 -25.83 -6.37
C ALA A 47 -10.71 -26.66 -7.18
N GLU A 48 -9.98 -27.61 -6.55
CA GLU A 48 -9.10 -28.57 -7.25
C GLU A 48 -9.86 -29.42 -8.24
N ALA A 49 -10.97 -30.03 -7.79
CA ALA A 49 -11.81 -30.86 -8.66
C ALA A 49 -12.35 -30.10 -9.87
N GLU A 50 -12.64 -28.81 -9.71
CA GLU A 50 -13.10 -27.98 -10.82
C GLU A 50 -11.96 -27.56 -11.74
N LEU A 51 -10.81 -27.20 -11.19
CA LEU A 51 -9.60 -26.87 -11.95
C LEU A 51 -9.20 -28.03 -12.85
N ASP A 52 -9.12 -29.26 -12.32
CA ASP A 52 -8.74 -30.45 -13.06
C ASP A 52 -9.76 -30.79 -14.17
N ARG A 53 -11.05 -30.66 -13.87
CA ARG A 53 -12.13 -30.90 -14.85
C ARG A 53 -12.04 -29.89 -15.99
N LEU A 54 -11.90 -28.62 -15.70
CA LEU A 54 -11.84 -27.57 -16.72
C LEU A 54 -10.53 -27.60 -17.50
N TRP A 55 -9.40 -27.86 -16.83
CA TRP A 55 -8.11 -28.07 -17.49
C TRP A 55 -8.20 -29.13 -18.56
N THR A 56 -8.76 -30.31 -18.21
CA THR A 56 -8.96 -31.44 -19.16
C THR A 56 -9.85 -31.03 -20.34
N SER A 57 -10.94 -30.31 -20.06
CA SER A 57 -11.92 -29.92 -21.10
C SER A 57 -11.37 -28.83 -22.03
N LEU A 58 -10.62 -27.84 -21.49
CA LEU A 58 -10.12 -26.71 -22.25
C LEU A 58 -8.89 -27.07 -23.09
N ARG A 59 -8.08 -28.06 -22.67
CA ARG A 59 -6.94 -28.54 -23.47
C ARG A 59 -7.34 -29.14 -24.80
N ALA A 60 -8.60 -29.55 -24.96
CA ALA A 60 -9.14 -30.07 -26.23
C ALA A 60 -9.61 -28.93 -27.17
N ARG A 61 -9.55 -27.68 -26.77
CA ARG A 61 -9.96 -26.53 -27.58
C ARG A 61 -8.84 -26.05 -28.51
N PRO A 62 -9.17 -25.40 -29.65
CA PRO A 62 -8.18 -24.87 -30.57
C PRO A 62 -7.19 -23.88 -29.90
N GLU A 63 -7.71 -22.96 -29.09
CA GLU A 63 -6.90 -22.05 -28.28
C GLU A 63 -6.84 -22.60 -26.84
N ALA A 64 -6.16 -23.73 -26.67
CA ALA A 64 -5.99 -24.36 -25.37
C ALA A 64 -5.21 -23.43 -24.41
N PRO A 65 -5.65 -23.28 -23.15
CA PRO A 65 -4.85 -22.58 -22.18
C PRO A 65 -3.58 -23.38 -21.86
N TYR A 66 -2.48 -22.66 -21.62
CA TYR A 66 -1.25 -23.25 -21.13
C TYR A 66 -1.12 -23.12 -19.60
N PHE A 67 -1.93 -22.25 -18.98
CA PHE A 67 -1.94 -22.01 -17.53
C PHE A 67 -3.34 -21.61 -17.08
N ILE A 68 -3.75 -22.11 -15.91
CA ILE A 68 -4.93 -21.64 -15.14
C ILE A 68 -4.56 -21.62 -13.68
N SER A 69 -4.90 -20.54 -12.98
CA SER A 69 -4.77 -20.38 -11.53
C SER A 69 -6.08 -19.89 -10.94
N TYR A 70 -6.43 -20.41 -9.78
CA TYR A 70 -7.47 -19.88 -8.92
C TYR A 70 -6.87 -19.20 -7.70
N GLY A 71 -7.33 -17.98 -7.42
CA GLY A 71 -7.18 -17.32 -6.14
C GLY A 71 -8.49 -17.39 -5.38
N LEU A 72 -8.48 -17.89 -4.15
CA LEU A 72 -9.67 -17.93 -3.30
C LEU A 72 -9.40 -17.12 -2.05
N LEU A 73 -10.41 -16.40 -1.58
CA LEU A 73 -10.39 -15.60 -0.36
C LEU A 73 -11.58 -15.97 0.52
N ASP A 74 -11.34 -16.18 1.81
CA ASP A 74 -12.37 -16.21 2.86
C ASP A 74 -11.96 -15.27 3.98
N ARG A 75 -12.59 -14.10 4.07
CA ARG A 75 -12.29 -13.06 5.04
C ARG A 75 -13.46 -12.79 5.94
N VAL A 76 -13.19 -12.78 7.25
CA VAL A 76 -14.07 -12.22 8.29
C VAL A 76 -13.48 -10.89 8.74
N GLN A 77 -14.31 -9.86 8.81
CA GLN A 77 -13.90 -8.53 9.26
C GLN A 77 -14.88 -8.01 10.30
N VAL A 78 -14.33 -7.48 11.39
CA VAL A 78 -15.09 -6.77 12.43
C VAL A 78 -14.59 -5.34 12.49
N ASP A 79 -15.50 -4.37 12.37
CA ASP A 79 -15.18 -2.95 12.47
C ASP A 79 -15.93 -2.32 13.65
N ILE A 80 -15.19 -1.62 14.49
CA ILE A 80 -15.68 -0.87 15.65
C ILE A 80 -15.25 0.57 15.46
N VAL A 81 -16.20 1.51 15.53
CA VAL A 81 -15.91 2.95 15.41
C VAL A 81 -16.59 3.70 16.56
N ALA A 82 -15.84 4.59 17.19
CA ALA A 82 -16.34 5.46 18.25
C ALA A 82 -15.96 6.92 17.98
N THR A 83 -16.86 7.83 18.27
CA THR A 83 -16.64 9.27 18.16
C THR A 83 -17.27 10.02 19.32
N HIS A 84 -16.56 10.96 19.95
CA HIS A 84 -17.05 11.82 21.02
C HIS A 84 -17.79 11.06 22.15
N GLY A 85 -17.34 9.86 22.52
CA GLY A 85 -17.93 9.03 23.57
C GLY A 85 -19.17 8.24 23.15
N ALA A 86 -19.46 8.15 21.87
CA ALA A 86 -20.53 7.34 21.31
C ALA A 86 -19.98 6.27 20.33
N LEU A 87 -20.65 5.13 20.26
CA LEU A 87 -20.34 4.07 19.31
C LEU A 87 -21.21 4.20 18.06
N ALA A 88 -20.62 4.04 16.90
CA ALA A 88 -21.32 3.65 15.70
C ALA A 88 -21.72 2.17 15.78
N PRO A 89 -22.64 1.68 14.93
CA PRO A 89 -22.95 0.26 14.89
C PRO A 89 -21.69 -0.57 14.64
N VAL A 90 -21.43 -1.57 15.50
CA VAL A 90 -20.38 -2.55 15.27
C VAL A 90 -20.79 -3.41 14.08
N SER A 91 -19.92 -3.55 13.09
CA SER A 91 -20.19 -4.37 11.92
C SER A 91 -19.34 -5.64 11.91
N THR A 92 -19.94 -6.74 11.49
CA THR A 92 -19.23 -7.98 11.18
C THR A 92 -19.61 -8.41 9.78
N THR A 93 -18.64 -8.57 8.93
CA THR A 93 -18.84 -9.02 7.55
C THR A 93 -18.03 -10.27 7.28
N ARG A 94 -18.56 -11.17 6.46
CA ARG A 94 -17.80 -12.27 5.89
C ARG A 94 -17.97 -12.26 4.39
N VAL A 95 -16.87 -12.34 3.67
CA VAL A 95 -16.85 -12.44 2.22
C VAL A 95 -16.04 -13.65 1.82
N ARG A 96 -16.50 -14.35 0.79
CA ARG A 96 -15.77 -15.42 0.15
C ARG A 96 -15.78 -15.17 -1.34
N MET A 97 -14.60 -15.13 -1.95
CA MET A 97 -14.43 -14.79 -3.37
C MET A 97 -13.52 -15.81 -4.05
N GLY A 98 -13.72 -15.96 -5.35
CA GLY A 98 -12.80 -16.65 -6.23
C GLY A 98 -12.47 -15.81 -7.44
N ASP A 99 -11.24 -15.83 -7.88
CA ASP A 99 -10.79 -15.23 -9.14
C ASP A 99 -10.01 -16.22 -9.99
N VAL A 100 -9.91 -15.94 -11.28
CA VAL A 100 -9.31 -16.81 -12.28
C VAL A 100 -8.26 -16.05 -13.06
N ASP A 101 -7.01 -16.53 -13.05
CA ASP A 101 -6.00 -16.17 -14.03
C ASP A 101 -5.90 -17.30 -15.06
N LEU A 102 -6.19 -17.00 -16.33
CA LEU A 102 -6.19 -17.98 -17.41
C LEU A 102 -5.41 -17.41 -18.60
N ARG A 103 -4.43 -18.20 -19.08
CA ARG A 103 -3.54 -17.79 -20.14
C ARG A 103 -3.63 -18.70 -21.35
N VAL A 104 -3.87 -18.08 -22.50
CA VAL A 104 -3.89 -18.71 -23.84
C VAL A 104 -2.83 -18.11 -24.74
N GLY A 105 -2.31 -18.88 -25.68
CA GLY A 105 -1.16 -18.50 -26.52
C GLY A 105 0.07 -19.27 -26.09
N SER A 106 1.13 -18.58 -25.72
CA SER A 106 2.37 -19.17 -25.19
C SER A 106 2.99 -18.25 -24.13
N PRO A 107 3.91 -18.74 -23.28
CA PRO A 107 4.63 -17.87 -22.37
C PRO A 107 5.30 -16.67 -23.04
N ALA A 108 5.77 -16.81 -24.28
CA ALA A 108 6.41 -15.73 -25.02
C ALA A 108 5.43 -14.65 -25.52
N LEU A 109 4.17 -15.03 -25.80
CA LEU A 109 3.14 -14.10 -26.27
C LEU A 109 1.76 -14.65 -25.91
N ASP A 110 1.10 -14.08 -24.94
CA ASP A 110 -0.19 -14.54 -24.45
C ASP A 110 -1.26 -13.44 -24.47
N ASN A 111 -2.45 -13.78 -23.96
CA ASN A 111 -3.57 -12.86 -23.90
C ASN A 111 -3.38 -11.69 -22.93
N THR A 112 -2.38 -11.72 -22.05
CA THR A 112 -2.10 -10.61 -21.11
C THR A 112 -1.15 -9.58 -21.72
N HIS A 113 -0.58 -9.87 -22.89
CA HIS A 113 0.32 -8.96 -23.57
C HIS A 113 -0.26 -7.56 -23.74
N LYS A 114 0.51 -6.54 -23.41
CA LYS A 114 0.08 -5.14 -23.52
C LYS A 114 -0.15 -4.77 -24.98
N LEU A 115 -1.30 -4.18 -25.29
CA LEU A 115 -1.60 -3.65 -26.61
C LEU A 115 -0.97 -2.26 -26.76
N ARG A 116 -0.33 -1.98 -27.89
CA ARG A 116 0.18 -0.65 -28.22
C ARG A 116 -0.97 0.31 -28.50
N ASP A 117 -0.77 1.57 -28.16
CA ASP A 117 -1.73 2.67 -28.38
C ASP A 117 -3.12 2.38 -27.80
N ALA A 118 -3.20 1.44 -26.90
CA ALA A 118 -4.43 1.09 -26.23
C ALA A 118 -4.68 2.11 -25.10
N GLY A 119 -5.77 2.88 -25.22
CA GLY A 119 -6.17 3.83 -24.20
C GLY A 119 -6.56 3.17 -22.87
N TRP A 120 -6.80 3.97 -21.86
CA TRP A 120 -7.30 3.52 -20.54
C TRP A 120 -8.52 2.58 -20.72
N GLY A 121 -8.51 1.45 -20.02
CA GLY A 121 -9.56 0.42 -20.12
C GLY A 121 -9.29 -0.68 -21.16
N SER A 122 -8.09 -0.73 -21.71
CA SER A 122 -7.66 -1.81 -22.60
C SER A 122 -7.01 -2.99 -21.88
N GLU A 123 -6.99 -2.99 -20.56
CA GLU A 123 -6.48 -4.09 -19.74
C GLU A 123 -7.24 -5.40 -20.00
N PRO A 124 -6.62 -6.56 -19.75
CA PRO A 124 -7.31 -7.84 -19.83
C PRO A 124 -8.55 -7.87 -18.92
N GLU A 125 -9.70 -8.29 -19.47
CA GLU A 125 -10.91 -8.50 -18.68
C GLU A 125 -10.62 -9.56 -17.61
N ARG A 126 -10.96 -9.27 -16.35
CA ARG A 126 -10.83 -10.20 -15.23
C ARG A 126 -12.19 -10.52 -14.66
N PHE A 127 -12.35 -11.77 -14.24
CA PHE A 127 -13.58 -12.25 -13.66
C PHE A 127 -13.31 -12.79 -12.27
N TRP A 128 -13.95 -12.17 -11.32
CA TRP A 128 -14.07 -12.67 -9.96
C TRP A 128 -15.52 -13.04 -9.67
N VAL A 129 -15.74 -13.91 -8.72
CA VAL A 129 -17.06 -14.40 -8.38
C VAL A 129 -17.20 -14.52 -6.87
N ASP A 130 -18.38 -14.16 -6.37
CA ASP A 130 -18.75 -14.47 -5.00
C ASP A 130 -18.92 -15.98 -4.85
N LEU A 131 -18.23 -16.56 -3.88
CA LEU A 131 -18.36 -17.97 -3.53
C LEU A 131 -19.36 -18.13 -2.37
N PRO A 132 -20.06 -19.27 -2.30
CA PRO A 132 -20.94 -19.57 -1.19
C PRO A 132 -20.20 -19.51 0.14
N LEU A 133 -20.84 -18.97 1.17
CA LEU A 133 -20.29 -18.97 2.53
C LEU A 133 -20.37 -20.36 3.20
N THR A 134 -21.16 -21.26 2.64
CA THR A 134 -21.24 -22.68 3.01
C THR A 134 -20.36 -23.52 2.09
N ASP A 135 -19.86 -24.63 2.60
CA ASP A 135 -18.92 -25.50 1.87
C ASP A 135 -19.61 -26.53 0.98
N GLU A 136 -20.66 -26.11 0.25
CA GLU A 136 -21.38 -26.95 -0.71
C GLU A 136 -20.54 -27.14 -1.98
N PRO A 137 -19.95 -28.34 -2.24
CA PRO A 137 -18.96 -28.50 -3.30
C PRO A 137 -19.49 -28.16 -4.69
N PHE A 138 -20.76 -28.51 -4.98
CA PHE A 138 -21.36 -28.20 -6.27
C PHE A 138 -21.51 -26.72 -6.51
N ALA A 139 -21.91 -25.94 -5.49
CA ALA A 139 -22.12 -24.50 -5.61
C ALA A 139 -20.78 -23.77 -5.81
N VAL A 140 -19.73 -24.16 -5.08
CA VAL A 140 -18.36 -23.65 -5.27
C VAL A 140 -17.87 -23.95 -6.69
N ARG A 141 -17.96 -25.20 -7.12
CA ARG A 141 -17.55 -25.63 -8.46
C ARG A 141 -18.31 -24.91 -9.56
N HIS A 142 -19.63 -24.74 -9.40
CA HIS A 142 -20.45 -24.03 -10.37
C HIS A 142 -20.04 -22.56 -10.53
N ALA A 143 -19.74 -21.87 -9.41
CA ALA A 143 -19.28 -20.49 -9.44
C ALA A 143 -17.91 -20.37 -10.15
N LEU A 144 -16.95 -21.24 -9.81
CA LEU A 144 -15.62 -21.27 -10.46
C LEU A 144 -15.71 -21.67 -11.95
N TRP A 145 -16.58 -22.64 -12.30
CA TRP A 145 -16.82 -22.94 -13.69
C TRP A 145 -17.27 -21.72 -14.49
N ARG A 146 -18.24 -20.99 -13.96
CA ARG A 146 -18.76 -19.78 -14.63
C ARG A 146 -17.68 -18.74 -14.84
N ALA A 147 -16.93 -18.41 -13.79
CA ALA A 147 -15.83 -17.46 -13.88
C ALA A 147 -14.75 -17.93 -14.88
N THR A 148 -14.41 -19.22 -14.89
CA THR A 148 -13.42 -19.78 -15.82
C THR A 148 -13.90 -19.72 -17.28
N ASP A 149 -15.17 -20.04 -17.56
CA ASP A 149 -15.73 -19.97 -18.91
C ASP A 149 -15.73 -18.52 -19.44
N ASP A 150 -16.13 -17.55 -18.62
CA ASP A 150 -16.11 -16.14 -18.98
C ASP A 150 -14.67 -15.63 -19.20
N THR A 151 -13.72 -16.01 -18.32
CA THR A 151 -12.29 -15.68 -18.46
C THR A 151 -11.70 -16.29 -19.72
N TYR A 152 -11.97 -17.57 -20.01
CA TYR A 152 -11.47 -18.23 -21.21
C TYR A 152 -11.95 -17.53 -22.48
N ARG A 153 -13.24 -17.19 -22.56
CA ARG A 153 -13.80 -16.45 -23.72
C ARG A 153 -13.15 -15.09 -23.89
N ALA A 154 -12.93 -14.37 -22.80
CA ALA A 154 -12.26 -13.06 -22.82
C ALA A 154 -10.79 -13.21 -23.26
N ALA A 155 -10.07 -14.20 -22.71
CA ALA A 155 -8.69 -14.49 -23.05
C ALA A 155 -8.49 -14.80 -24.52
N VAL A 156 -9.36 -15.65 -25.12
CA VAL A 156 -9.31 -15.97 -26.55
C VAL A 156 -9.57 -14.74 -27.42
N ARG A 157 -10.59 -13.93 -27.08
CA ARG A 157 -10.85 -12.66 -27.80
C ARG A 157 -9.66 -11.71 -27.72
N ARG A 158 -9.04 -11.61 -26.54
CA ARG A 158 -7.87 -10.76 -26.31
C ARG A 158 -6.66 -11.24 -27.09
N LEU A 159 -6.37 -12.55 -27.08
CA LEU A 159 -5.24 -13.12 -27.83
C LEU A 159 -5.31 -12.78 -29.34
N LEU A 160 -6.51 -12.78 -29.92
CA LEU A 160 -6.69 -12.38 -31.32
C LEU A 160 -6.30 -10.90 -31.53
N LYS A 161 -6.64 -10.01 -30.58
CA LYS A 161 -6.23 -8.60 -30.64
C LYS A 161 -4.72 -8.47 -30.46
N VAL A 162 -4.12 -9.22 -29.53
CA VAL A 162 -2.67 -9.25 -29.30
C VAL A 162 -1.93 -9.67 -30.56
N ARG A 163 -2.32 -10.79 -31.19
CA ARG A 163 -1.72 -11.25 -32.45
C ARG A 163 -1.86 -10.24 -33.59
N GLY A 164 -3.01 -9.57 -33.68
CA GLY A 164 -3.23 -8.51 -34.68
C GLY A 164 -2.36 -7.28 -34.43
N ASN A 165 -2.17 -6.90 -33.17
CA ASN A 165 -1.34 -5.77 -32.77
C ASN A 165 0.17 -6.08 -32.95
N ASP A 166 0.61 -7.29 -32.62
CA ASP A 166 1.98 -7.75 -32.79
C ASP A 166 2.40 -7.89 -34.25
N ALA A 167 1.46 -8.15 -35.15
CA ALA A 167 1.74 -8.22 -36.59
C ALA A 167 2.18 -6.87 -37.20
N VAL A 168 1.95 -5.76 -36.52
CA VAL A 168 2.49 -4.44 -36.88
C VAL A 168 3.94 -4.38 -36.42
N LYS A 169 4.89 -4.56 -37.34
CA LYS A 169 6.35 -4.64 -37.07
C LYS A 169 6.92 -3.31 -36.54
N VAL A 170 6.77 -3.06 -35.27
CA VAL A 170 7.58 -2.09 -34.51
C VAL A 170 8.39 -2.88 -33.49
N GLU A 171 9.70 -2.72 -33.49
CA GLU A 171 10.57 -3.39 -32.53
C GLU A 171 10.24 -2.89 -31.10
N ARG A 172 10.07 -3.82 -30.17
CA ARG A 172 9.80 -3.51 -28.76
C ARG A 172 11.12 -3.25 -28.05
N GLU A 173 11.10 -2.37 -27.06
CA GLU A 173 12.28 -2.11 -26.21
C GLU A 173 12.63 -3.37 -25.38
N ASP A 174 11.63 -4.08 -24.86
CA ASP A 174 11.80 -5.32 -24.10
C ASP A 174 11.19 -6.52 -24.88
N GLN A 175 12.00 -7.54 -25.14
CA GLN A 175 11.64 -8.75 -25.89
C GLN A 175 11.38 -9.96 -24.97
N SER A 176 11.35 -9.76 -23.64
CA SER A 176 11.10 -10.85 -22.69
C SER A 176 9.69 -11.42 -22.84
N ASP A 177 9.54 -12.67 -22.41
CA ASP A 177 8.28 -13.41 -22.40
C ASP A 177 7.21 -12.67 -21.57
N ASP A 178 5.94 -12.95 -21.81
CA ASP A 178 4.82 -12.43 -21.00
C ASP A 178 4.69 -13.13 -19.66
N TYR A 179 5.17 -14.39 -19.58
CA TYR A 179 5.05 -15.17 -18.35
C TYR A 179 6.23 -16.15 -18.17
N SER A 180 6.67 -16.31 -16.93
CA SER A 180 7.74 -17.23 -16.57
C SER A 180 7.22 -18.43 -15.77
N SER A 181 7.90 -19.57 -15.89
CA SER A 181 7.68 -20.71 -15.00
C SER A 181 8.14 -20.38 -13.57
N ALA A 182 7.54 -21.03 -12.59
CA ALA A 182 7.93 -20.93 -11.18
C ALA A 182 8.04 -22.35 -10.57
N PRO A 183 8.83 -22.52 -9.51
CA PRO A 183 8.83 -23.77 -8.75
C PRO A 183 7.42 -24.10 -8.24
N VAL A 184 7.09 -25.39 -8.24
CA VAL A 184 5.84 -25.87 -7.65
C VAL A 184 5.96 -25.82 -6.12
N GLU A 185 5.05 -25.10 -5.49
CA GLU A 185 4.99 -24.99 -4.04
C GLU A 185 3.73 -25.66 -3.50
N VAL A 186 3.91 -26.52 -2.47
CA VAL A 186 2.80 -27.13 -1.76
C VAL A 186 2.95 -26.82 -0.27
N ASP A 187 2.15 -25.88 0.21
CA ASP A 187 2.16 -25.42 1.60
C ASP A 187 0.72 -25.09 2.04
N LEU A 188 0.08 -26.05 2.68
CA LEU A 188 -1.29 -25.92 3.18
C LEU A 188 -1.35 -25.56 4.65
N GLY A 189 -0.31 -25.02 5.23
CA GLY A 189 -0.14 -24.56 6.62
C GLY A 189 -1.37 -24.71 7.55
N HIS A 190 -1.16 -24.70 8.83
CA HIS A 190 -2.27 -24.69 9.79
C HIS A 190 -3.04 -23.38 9.69
N VAL A 191 -4.38 -23.45 9.76
CA VAL A 191 -5.26 -22.30 9.85
C VAL A 191 -6.17 -22.42 11.06
N GLU A 192 -6.32 -21.32 11.79
CA GLU A 192 -7.19 -21.22 12.96
C GLU A 192 -7.97 -19.90 12.87
N ARG A 193 -9.29 -19.98 12.91
CA ARG A 193 -10.11 -18.75 12.87
C ARG A 193 -9.91 -17.94 14.13
N LEU A 194 -9.73 -16.64 13.95
CA LEU A 194 -9.61 -15.70 15.06
C LEU A 194 -10.93 -15.65 15.84
N VAL A 195 -10.86 -15.97 17.13
CA VAL A 195 -11.98 -15.76 18.06
C VAL A 195 -11.85 -14.35 18.62
N PHE A 196 -12.76 -13.46 18.26
CA PHE A 196 -12.72 -12.07 18.67
C PHE A 196 -14.05 -11.63 19.30
N ASP A 197 -13.99 -11.14 20.56
CA ASP A 197 -15.12 -10.50 21.22
C ASP A 197 -15.02 -8.97 21.07
N PRO A 198 -15.91 -8.34 20.30
CA PRO A 198 -15.88 -6.89 20.12
C PRO A 198 -16.28 -6.07 21.35
N ALA A 199 -16.97 -6.65 22.34
CA ALA A 199 -17.59 -5.89 23.42
C ALA A 199 -16.60 -5.11 24.32
N PRO A 200 -15.49 -5.72 24.82
CA PRO A 200 -14.52 -4.98 25.64
C PRO A 200 -13.82 -3.89 24.83
N HIS A 201 -13.49 -4.15 23.55
CA HIS A 201 -12.85 -3.17 22.67
C HIS A 201 -13.79 -2.00 22.36
N ALA A 202 -15.07 -2.26 22.10
CA ALA A 202 -16.07 -1.22 21.89
C ALA A 202 -16.20 -0.29 23.11
N ALA A 203 -16.18 -0.85 24.32
CA ALA A 203 -16.18 -0.07 25.55
C ALA A 203 -14.92 0.81 25.68
N ALA A 204 -13.74 0.27 25.38
CA ALA A 204 -12.48 0.99 25.43
C ALA A 204 -12.44 2.14 24.38
N LEU A 205 -12.81 1.87 23.13
CA LEU A 205 -12.85 2.88 22.07
C LEU A 205 -13.84 4.01 22.40
N LYS A 206 -15.02 3.66 22.92
CA LYS A 206 -16.01 4.64 23.38
C LYS A 206 -15.43 5.55 24.45
N ALA A 207 -14.76 5.00 25.47
CA ALA A 207 -14.15 5.77 26.54
C ALA A 207 -13.02 6.66 26.01
N ALA A 208 -12.16 6.13 25.16
CA ALA A 208 -11.06 6.87 24.55
C ALA A 208 -11.55 8.01 23.65
N SER A 209 -12.55 7.78 22.80
CA SER A 209 -13.09 8.81 21.90
C SER A 209 -13.76 9.99 22.64
N ALA A 210 -14.23 9.78 23.87
CA ALA A 210 -14.79 10.84 24.71
C ALA A 210 -13.75 11.94 25.06
N ARG A 211 -12.45 11.64 24.98
CA ARG A 211 -11.38 12.61 25.25
C ARG A 211 -11.39 13.79 24.27
N PHE A 212 -11.84 13.57 23.04
CA PHE A 212 -12.00 14.66 22.06
C PHE A 212 -13.00 15.75 22.48
N LEU A 213 -13.90 15.45 23.42
CA LEU A 213 -14.82 16.46 23.99
C LEU A 213 -14.10 17.62 24.70
N ALA A 214 -12.86 17.39 25.17
CA ALA A 214 -12.02 18.44 25.75
C ALA A 214 -11.35 19.35 24.70
N HIS A 215 -11.47 19.01 23.41
CA HIS A 215 -10.81 19.70 22.30
C HIS A 215 -11.82 20.30 21.30
N PRO A 216 -12.51 21.41 21.64
CA PRO A 216 -13.59 21.97 20.81
C PRO A 216 -13.12 22.48 19.43
N ALA A 217 -11.82 22.59 19.22
CA ALA A 217 -11.22 22.91 17.93
C ALA A 217 -11.17 21.71 16.98
N VAL A 218 -11.37 20.49 17.45
CA VAL A 218 -11.47 19.29 16.62
C VAL A 218 -12.88 19.21 16.09
N HIS A 219 -13.03 19.30 14.77
CA HIS A 219 -14.35 19.33 14.11
C HIS A 219 -14.87 17.93 13.79
N ASP A 220 -13.96 16.98 13.58
CA ASP A 220 -14.28 15.60 13.28
C ASP A 220 -13.22 14.70 13.90
N SER A 221 -13.64 13.58 14.47
CA SER A 221 -12.71 12.62 15.07
C SER A 221 -13.34 11.24 15.17
N ASN A 222 -12.48 10.23 15.07
CA ASN A 222 -12.88 8.87 15.42
C ASN A 222 -11.71 8.08 16.02
N VAL A 223 -12.08 7.07 16.78
CA VAL A 223 -11.21 5.99 17.23
C VAL A 223 -11.82 4.71 16.68
N SER A 224 -11.08 3.98 15.89
CA SER A 224 -11.58 2.80 15.18
C SER A 224 -10.65 1.61 15.36
N LEU A 225 -11.25 0.42 15.37
CA LEU A 225 -10.54 -0.86 15.34
C LEU A 225 -11.13 -1.70 14.22
N SER A 226 -10.30 -2.07 13.27
CA SER A 226 -10.61 -3.05 12.23
C SER A 226 -9.84 -4.34 12.52
N VAL A 227 -10.58 -5.44 12.58
CA VAL A 227 -10.03 -6.78 12.84
C VAL A 227 -10.35 -7.66 11.65
N GLN A 228 -9.33 -8.19 10.99
CA GLN A 228 -9.47 -9.03 9.82
C GLN A 228 -8.83 -10.40 10.07
N ASP A 229 -9.59 -11.46 9.81
CA ASP A 229 -9.11 -12.83 9.69
C ASP A 229 -9.29 -13.25 8.23
N GLU A 230 -8.19 -13.39 7.53
CA GLU A 230 -8.15 -13.64 6.09
C GLU A 230 -7.42 -14.95 5.80
N ILE A 231 -8.08 -15.85 5.07
CA ILE A 231 -7.48 -17.06 4.52
C ILE A 231 -7.49 -16.93 2.99
N VAL A 232 -6.34 -17.14 2.39
CA VAL A 232 -6.14 -17.08 0.93
C VAL A 232 -5.58 -18.40 0.44
N TRP A 233 -6.16 -18.96 -0.63
CA TRP A 233 -5.63 -20.11 -1.35
C TRP A 233 -5.19 -19.69 -2.75
N THR A 234 -4.06 -20.21 -3.17
CA THR A 234 -3.57 -20.11 -4.55
C THR A 234 -3.33 -21.52 -5.06
N LEU A 235 -4.02 -21.91 -6.13
CA LEU A 235 -3.85 -23.21 -6.76
C LEU A 235 -3.81 -23.06 -8.27
N ASN A 236 -2.94 -23.81 -8.95
CA ASN A 236 -2.75 -23.68 -10.40
C ASN A 236 -2.50 -25.02 -11.08
N THR A 237 -2.53 -25.01 -12.42
CA THR A 237 -2.33 -26.18 -13.27
C THR A 237 -0.88 -26.67 -13.34
N GLU A 238 0.09 -25.94 -12.82
CA GLU A 238 1.48 -26.40 -12.67
C GLU A 238 1.67 -27.27 -11.41
N GLY A 239 0.69 -27.27 -10.48
CA GLY A 239 0.72 -28.10 -9.28
C GLY A 239 0.88 -27.33 -7.98
N THR A 240 1.05 -26.01 -8.02
CA THR A 240 1.13 -25.19 -6.81
C THR A 240 -0.19 -25.24 -6.04
N ARG A 241 -0.08 -25.40 -4.71
CA ARG A 241 -1.15 -25.44 -3.72
C ARG A 241 -0.68 -24.73 -2.46
N VAL A 242 -1.04 -23.48 -2.31
CA VAL A 242 -0.62 -22.66 -1.16
C VAL A 242 -1.85 -22.13 -0.44
N ARG A 243 -1.87 -22.30 0.88
CA ARG A 243 -2.87 -21.70 1.77
C ARG A 243 -2.16 -20.83 2.79
N ARG A 244 -2.60 -19.58 2.90
CA ARG A 244 -2.05 -18.58 3.81
C ARG A 244 -3.16 -18.06 4.70
N GLN A 245 -2.85 -17.83 5.96
CA GLN A 245 -3.72 -17.07 6.86
C GLN A 245 -3.00 -15.85 7.38
N ARG A 246 -3.75 -14.76 7.55
CA ARG A 246 -3.29 -13.55 8.19
C ARG A 246 -4.38 -13.00 9.09
N TRP A 247 -4.02 -12.74 10.33
CA TRP A 247 -4.77 -11.85 11.20
C TRP A 247 -4.17 -10.45 11.08
N HIS A 248 -5.01 -9.46 10.93
CA HIS A 248 -4.59 -8.07 10.85
C HIS A 248 -5.55 -7.23 11.68
N LEU A 249 -5.03 -6.65 12.74
CA LEU A 249 -5.75 -5.77 13.63
C LEU A 249 -5.13 -4.38 13.50
N ARG A 250 -5.95 -3.39 13.15
CA ARG A 250 -5.54 -2.01 13.04
C ARG A 250 -6.41 -1.14 13.93
N LEU A 251 -5.79 -0.60 14.97
CA LEU A 251 -6.38 0.46 15.77
C LEU A 251 -5.94 1.80 15.21
N SER A 252 -6.89 2.71 14.98
CA SER A 252 -6.62 4.00 14.38
C SER A 252 -7.27 5.13 15.15
N VAL A 253 -6.57 6.24 15.27
CA VAL A 253 -7.07 7.50 15.83
C VAL A 253 -6.96 8.58 14.76
N TYR A 254 -8.05 9.23 14.48
CA TYR A 254 -8.17 10.28 13.47
C TYR A 254 -8.76 11.54 14.10
N ALA A 255 -8.20 12.70 13.72
CA ALA A 255 -8.77 14.00 14.07
C ALA A 255 -8.59 15.00 12.94
N ARG A 256 -9.59 15.85 12.74
CA ARG A 256 -9.61 16.88 11.71
C ARG A 256 -10.06 18.22 12.29
N THR A 257 -9.43 19.30 11.80
CA THR A 257 -9.80 20.68 12.08
C THR A 257 -9.58 21.55 10.84
N THR A 258 -10.01 22.80 10.90
CA THR A 258 -9.74 23.81 9.87
C THR A 258 -9.04 25.00 10.52
N ALA A 259 -7.91 25.42 9.97
CA ALA A 259 -7.20 26.60 10.41
C ALA A 259 -7.94 27.89 9.99
N GLU A 260 -7.58 29.03 10.60
CA GLU A 260 -8.22 30.33 10.31
C GLU A 260 -8.07 30.77 8.85
N ASP A 261 -6.99 30.35 8.19
CA ASP A 261 -6.73 30.63 6.79
C ASP A 261 -7.47 29.68 5.82
N GLY A 262 -8.33 28.80 6.33
CA GLY A 262 -9.14 27.86 5.55
C GLY A 262 -8.43 26.55 5.18
N GLN A 263 -7.20 26.31 5.67
CA GLN A 263 -6.54 25.04 5.45
C GLN A 263 -7.16 23.94 6.32
N GLU A 264 -7.59 22.84 5.70
CA GLU A 264 -7.95 21.63 6.41
C GLU A 264 -6.69 20.94 6.95
N ILE A 265 -6.75 20.50 8.19
CA ILE A 265 -5.67 19.82 8.90
C ILE A 265 -6.20 18.51 9.42
N THR A 266 -5.59 17.44 8.99
CA THR A 266 -5.87 16.08 9.41
C THR A 266 -4.63 15.51 10.10
N VAL A 267 -4.85 14.87 11.24
CA VAL A 267 -3.85 14.07 11.94
C VAL A 267 -4.42 12.67 12.11
N TYR A 268 -3.60 11.71 11.83
CA TYR A 268 -3.91 10.29 11.91
C TYR A 268 -2.74 9.56 12.54
N ASP A 269 -3.03 8.61 13.41
CA ASP A 269 -2.05 7.67 13.93
C ASP A 269 -2.66 6.28 14.06
N SER A 270 -1.85 5.22 13.99
CA SER A 270 -2.33 3.85 14.06
C SER A 270 -1.36 2.91 14.74
N VAL A 271 -1.92 1.86 15.33
CA VAL A 271 -1.18 0.72 15.88
C VAL A 271 -1.63 -0.54 15.16
N GLU A 272 -0.66 -1.30 14.67
CA GLU A 272 -0.89 -2.59 14.04
C GLU A 272 -0.64 -3.70 15.06
N ALA A 273 -1.47 -4.75 15.00
CA ALA A 273 -1.34 -5.93 15.85
C ALA A 273 -1.65 -7.20 15.04
N ARG A 274 -1.10 -8.32 15.48
CA ARG A 274 -1.34 -9.67 14.91
C ARG A 274 -2.29 -10.49 15.76
N ALA A 275 -2.51 -10.04 17.01
CA ALA A 275 -3.42 -10.68 17.95
C ALA A 275 -4.07 -9.63 18.85
N PRO A 276 -5.26 -9.90 19.43
CA PRO A 276 -5.94 -8.96 20.32
C PRO A 276 -5.10 -8.52 21.52
N GLU A 277 -4.21 -9.39 22.01
CA GLU A 277 -3.34 -9.15 23.16
C GLU A 277 -2.21 -8.16 22.89
N GLU A 278 -1.91 -7.90 21.62
CA GLU A 278 -0.93 -6.92 21.17
C GLU A 278 -1.52 -5.51 21.03
N LEU A 279 -2.85 -5.36 21.17
CA LEU A 279 -3.51 -4.05 21.09
C LEU A 279 -3.18 -3.20 22.32
N PRO A 280 -3.09 -1.86 22.17
CA PRO A 280 -2.86 -0.96 23.28
C PRO A 280 -3.88 -1.14 24.42
N ASP A 281 -3.41 -1.07 25.64
CA ASP A 281 -4.28 -1.02 26.80
C ASP A 281 -5.06 0.31 26.87
N ALA A 282 -5.94 0.45 27.87
CA ALA A 282 -6.77 1.65 28.00
C ALA A 282 -5.97 2.93 28.26
N ALA A 283 -4.82 2.85 28.92
CA ALA A 283 -3.97 4.01 29.21
C ALA A 283 -3.15 4.40 27.97
N GLU A 284 -2.59 3.44 27.27
CA GLU A 284 -1.89 3.63 26.01
C GLU A 284 -2.81 4.20 24.93
N LEU A 285 -4.03 3.65 24.79
CA LEU A 285 -5.04 4.17 23.88
C LEU A 285 -5.44 5.61 24.22
N ALA A 286 -5.62 5.93 25.50
CA ALA A 286 -5.90 7.29 25.94
C ALA A 286 -4.76 8.26 25.59
N ALA A 287 -3.51 7.85 25.82
CA ALA A 287 -2.34 8.64 25.47
C ALA A 287 -2.24 8.89 23.95
N LEU A 288 -2.55 7.89 23.13
CA LEU A 288 -2.56 8.02 21.66
C LEU A 288 -3.64 9.04 21.22
N VAL A 289 -4.84 8.98 21.79
CA VAL A 289 -5.91 9.95 21.48
C VAL A 289 -5.51 11.37 21.88
N ASP A 290 -4.92 11.54 23.07
CA ASP A 290 -4.45 12.86 23.54
C ASP A 290 -3.37 13.40 22.62
N ALA A 291 -2.39 12.58 22.24
CA ALA A 291 -1.31 12.99 21.33
C ALA A 291 -1.85 13.48 19.96
N VAL A 292 -2.82 12.77 19.39
CA VAL A 292 -3.49 13.17 18.13
C VAL A 292 -4.27 14.46 18.31
N ALA A 293 -5.03 14.61 19.41
CA ALA A 293 -5.83 15.81 19.69
C ALA A 293 -4.96 17.05 19.94
N GLU A 294 -3.86 16.90 20.67
CA GLU A 294 -2.88 17.97 20.90
C GLU A 294 -2.18 18.37 19.62
N LYS A 295 -1.72 17.39 18.82
CA LYS A 295 -1.04 17.59 17.53
C LYS A 295 -1.92 18.38 16.55
N VAL A 296 -3.17 17.95 16.34
CA VAL A 296 -4.09 18.65 15.42
C VAL A 296 -4.42 20.08 15.90
N THR A 297 -4.53 20.27 17.21
CA THR A 297 -4.79 21.59 17.83
C THR A 297 -3.57 22.52 17.69
N ALA A 298 -2.35 21.98 17.85
CA ALA A 298 -1.10 22.74 17.66
C ALA A 298 -0.92 23.13 16.19
N LEU A 299 -1.11 22.20 15.26
CA LEU A 299 -1.02 22.45 13.82
C LEU A 299 -2.04 23.48 13.33
N ARG A 300 -3.23 23.54 13.92
CA ARG A 300 -4.23 24.59 13.60
C ARG A 300 -3.68 26.00 13.79
N LYS A 301 -2.81 26.19 14.78
CA LYS A 301 -2.21 27.50 15.14
C LYS A 301 -0.84 27.71 14.50
N ALA A 302 -0.22 26.67 13.97
CA ALA A 302 1.12 26.71 13.41
C ALA A 302 1.19 27.64 12.17
N PRO A 303 2.27 28.39 11.98
CA PRO A 303 2.47 29.21 10.80
C PRO A 303 2.64 28.34 9.55
N VAL A 304 2.22 28.89 8.41
CA VAL A 304 2.45 28.28 7.09
C VAL A 304 3.86 28.61 6.63
N VAL A 305 4.56 27.63 6.07
CA VAL A 305 5.87 27.84 5.46
C VAL A 305 5.71 28.25 4.01
N ASP A 306 6.48 29.25 3.59
CA ASP A 306 6.63 29.59 2.17
C ASP A 306 7.48 28.54 1.45
N PRO A 307 7.39 28.45 0.10
CA PRO A 307 8.25 27.56 -0.66
C PRO A 307 9.72 27.68 -0.25
N TYR A 308 10.35 26.54 -0.05
CA TYR A 308 11.70 26.47 0.51
C TYR A 308 12.53 25.43 -0.22
N SER A 309 13.81 25.73 -0.40
CA SER A 309 14.82 24.75 -0.81
C SER A 309 16.01 24.84 0.13
N GLY A 310 16.39 23.74 0.74
CA GLY A 310 17.51 23.66 1.68
C GLY A 310 17.57 22.35 2.45
N PRO A 311 18.46 22.26 3.46
CA PRO A 311 18.72 21.03 4.16
C PRO A 311 17.55 20.62 5.08
N ALA A 312 17.35 19.30 5.19
CA ALA A 312 16.31 18.73 6.05
C ALA A 312 16.70 17.36 6.59
N ILE A 313 16.09 16.99 7.72
CA ILE A 313 16.03 15.61 8.21
C ILE A 313 14.65 15.06 7.88
N LEU A 314 14.62 13.86 7.30
CA LEU A 314 13.45 13.00 7.24
C LEU A 314 13.58 12.00 8.40
N ARG A 315 12.65 12.02 9.36
CA ARG A 315 12.59 11.04 10.45
C ARG A 315 12.21 9.65 9.88
N GLY A 316 12.47 8.59 10.60
CA GLY A 316 12.38 7.22 10.11
C GLY A 316 11.11 6.89 9.34
N ARG A 317 9.91 7.17 9.89
CA ARG A 317 8.64 6.97 9.16
C ARG A 317 8.56 7.83 7.90
N ALA A 318 8.98 9.08 7.99
CA ALA A 318 8.99 9.99 6.86
C ALA A 318 9.99 9.55 5.77
N ALA A 319 11.16 9.09 6.18
CA ALA A 319 12.17 8.54 5.28
C ALA A 319 11.69 7.24 4.63
N GLY A 320 11.01 6.37 5.37
CA GLY A 320 10.43 5.13 4.85
C GLY A 320 9.41 5.39 3.74
N VAL A 321 8.44 6.29 3.96
CA VAL A 321 7.46 6.68 2.93
C VAL A 321 8.15 7.36 1.73
N PHE A 322 9.12 8.22 2.00
CA PHE A 322 9.93 8.83 0.94
C PHE A 322 10.58 7.78 0.04
N PHE A 323 11.26 6.76 0.61
CA PHE A 323 11.87 5.69 -0.17
C PHE A 323 10.83 4.82 -0.89
N HIS A 324 9.69 4.55 -0.25
CA HIS A 324 8.59 3.82 -0.86
C HIS A 324 8.13 4.49 -2.17
N GLU A 325 7.91 5.80 -2.15
CA GLU A 325 7.45 6.57 -3.32
C GLU A 325 8.57 6.80 -4.35
N VAL A 326 9.76 7.16 -3.86
CA VAL A 326 10.82 7.65 -4.74
C VAL A 326 11.62 6.52 -5.37
N LEU A 327 11.84 5.42 -4.64
CA LEU A 327 12.58 4.25 -5.13
C LEU A 327 11.68 3.03 -5.34
N GLY A 328 10.86 2.69 -4.35
CA GLY A 328 10.14 1.41 -4.30
C GLY A 328 9.29 1.17 -5.53
N HIS A 329 8.43 2.10 -5.92
CA HIS A 329 7.64 1.97 -7.15
C HIS A 329 8.50 1.88 -8.42
N ARG A 330 9.68 2.51 -8.45
CA ARG A 330 10.60 2.44 -9.58
C ARG A 330 11.42 1.15 -9.62
N ALA A 331 11.45 0.41 -8.51
CA ALA A 331 12.06 -0.91 -8.42
C ALA A 331 11.09 -2.05 -8.78
N GLU A 332 9.81 -1.76 -9.04
CA GLU A 332 8.83 -2.73 -9.52
C GLU A 332 9.14 -3.12 -10.97
N GLY A 333 9.43 -4.42 -11.21
CA GLY A 333 10.01 -4.89 -12.46
C GLY A 333 9.13 -4.67 -13.69
N HIS A 334 7.80 -4.83 -13.57
CA HIS A 334 6.88 -4.59 -14.69
C HIS A 334 7.01 -3.18 -15.29
N ARG A 335 7.39 -2.17 -14.49
CA ARG A 335 7.62 -0.80 -14.96
C ARG A 335 8.88 -0.64 -15.82
N GLN A 336 9.79 -1.63 -15.78
CA GLN A 336 10.98 -1.61 -16.64
C GLN A 336 10.68 -2.14 -18.05
N LYS A 337 9.62 -2.95 -18.20
CA LYS A 337 9.16 -3.51 -19.48
C LYS A 337 8.15 -2.60 -20.19
N ASP A 338 7.38 -1.85 -19.43
CA ASP A 338 6.28 -1.05 -19.94
C ASP A 338 6.77 0.21 -20.66
N GLU A 339 6.49 0.33 -21.97
CA GLU A 339 6.92 1.46 -22.80
C GLU A 339 6.23 2.80 -22.43
N ASP A 340 5.09 2.76 -21.73
CA ASP A 340 4.42 3.95 -21.22
C ASP A 340 5.00 4.44 -19.88
N GLU A 341 5.84 3.62 -19.24
CA GLU A 341 6.53 3.95 -17.99
C GLU A 341 7.85 4.68 -18.26
N GLY A 342 8.29 5.46 -17.27
CA GLY A 342 9.52 6.24 -17.37
C GLY A 342 10.80 5.42 -17.34
N GLN A 343 10.74 4.14 -16.97
CA GLN A 343 11.84 3.15 -16.94
C GLN A 343 13.12 3.70 -16.27
N THR A 344 12.95 4.47 -15.19
CA THR A 344 13.98 5.29 -14.55
C THR A 344 15.25 4.50 -14.15
N LEU A 345 15.09 3.22 -13.78
CA LEU A 345 16.18 2.38 -13.28
C LEU A 345 16.64 1.31 -14.28
N THR A 346 16.02 1.18 -15.44
CA THR A 346 16.31 0.12 -16.42
C THR A 346 17.80 0.07 -16.77
N ASP A 347 18.39 1.21 -17.12
CA ASP A 347 19.80 1.32 -17.48
C ASP A 347 20.73 1.59 -16.28
N MET A 348 20.20 1.53 -15.04
CA MET A 348 20.96 1.86 -13.84
C MET A 348 21.49 0.63 -13.10
N VAL A 349 21.13 -0.59 -13.51
CA VAL A 349 21.65 -1.81 -12.90
C VAL A 349 23.18 -1.84 -13.03
N GLY A 350 23.87 -2.07 -11.91
CA GLY A 350 25.32 -2.00 -11.80
C GLY A 350 25.91 -0.59 -11.66
N LYS A 351 25.10 0.47 -11.77
CA LYS A 351 25.54 1.85 -11.60
C LYS A 351 25.22 2.38 -10.20
N ARG A 352 26.03 3.33 -9.75
CA ARG A 352 25.82 4.03 -8.48
C ARG A 352 24.78 5.13 -8.66
N VAL A 353 23.72 5.11 -7.86
CA VAL A 353 22.66 6.12 -7.84
C VAL A 353 22.45 6.71 -6.46
N PHE A 354 23.01 6.09 -5.43
CA PHE A 354 23.00 6.57 -4.04
C PHE A 354 24.42 6.72 -3.50
N PRO A 355 24.61 7.47 -2.42
CA PRO A 355 25.85 7.43 -1.65
C PRO A 355 26.19 5.99 -1.23
N SER A 356 27.49 5.67 -1.12
CA SER A 356 27.97 4.31 -0.84
C SER A 356 27.58 3.76 0.53
N PHE A 357 27.12 4.62 1.42
CA PHE A 357 26.67 4.21 2.75
C PHE A 357 25.19 3.81 2.79
N ILE A 358 24.45 3.92 1.67
CA ILE A 358 23.04 3.52 1.57
C ILE A 358 22.92 2.14 0.92
N SER A 359 22.16 1.25 1.56
CA SER A 359 21.67 0.01 0.97
C SER A 359 20.15 -0.07 1.16
N VAL A 360 19.45 -0.64 0.19
CA VAL A 360 17.99 -0.82 0.23
C VAL A 360 17.62 -2.20 -0.28
N TYR A 361 16.79 -2.89 0.48
CA TYR A 361 16.24 -4.19 0.08
C TYR A 361 14.76 -4.28 0.41
N ASP A 362 14.06 -5.20 -0.23
CA ASP A 362 12.71 -5.63 0.14
C ASP A 362 12.77 -7.08 0.64
N ASP A 363 12.23 -7.32 1.83
CA ASP A 363 12.20 -8.65 2.43
C ASP A 363 10.84 -8.98 3.04
N PRO A 364 9.94 -9.60 2.28
CA PRO A 364 8.63 -9.97 2.78
C PRO A 364 8.66 -11.06 3.86
N THR A 365 9.79 -11.71 4.07
CA THR A 365 9.92 -12.78 5.07
C THR A 365 10.11 -12.27 6.51
N LEU A 366 10.44 -10.97 6.65
CA LEU A 366 10.50 -10.30 7.93
C LEU A 366 9.09 -10.11 8.49
N THR A 367 8.84 -10.54 9.71
CA THR A 367 7.52 -10.45 10.36
C THR A 367 7.38 -9.26 11.29
N ASP A 368 8.49 -8.78 11.82
CA ASP A 368 8.54 -7.63 12.72
C ASP A 368 9.89 -6.90 12.61
N TRP A 369 9.93 -5.67 13.12
CA TRP A 369 11.15 -4.90 13.32
C TRP A 369 11.15 -4.26 14.71
N GLY A 370 12.04 -4.69 15.57
CA GLY A 370 12.12 -4.18 16.94
C GLY A 370 10.83 -4.39 17.76
N GLY A 371 10.06 -5.44 17.46
CA GLY A 371 8.77 -5.74 18.09
C GLY A 371 7.57 -5.07 17.43
N VAL A 372 7.77 -4.23 16.42
CA VAL A 372 6.67 -3.64 15.62
C VAL A 372 6.31 -4.61 14.48
N PRO A 373 5.06 -5.11 14.39
CA PRO A 373 4.62 -5.98 13.29
C PRO A 373 4.79 -5.30 11.93
N LEU A 374 5.26 -6.05 10.93
CA LEU A 374 5.36 -5.58 9.56
C LEU A 374 4.16 -6.07 8.73
N THR A 375 3.35 -5.16 8.22
CA THR A 375 2.12 -5.51 7.48
C THR A 375 2.39 -6.01 6.05
N GLY A 376 3.56 -5.70 5.50
CA GLY A 376 4.01 -6.19 4.21
C GLY A 376 4.54 -7.63 4.19
N SER A 377 4.46 -8.35 5.31
CA SER A 377 5.02 -9.70 5.47
C SER A 377 4.18 -10.77 4.80
N TYR A 378 4.85 -11.71 4.11
CA TYR A 378 4.25 -12.94 3.58
C TYR A 378 5.34 -13.97 3.24
N ARG A 379 4.96 -15.25 3.20
CA ARG A 379 5.85 -16.37 2.80
C ARG A 379 5.76 -16.69 1.32
N PHE A 380 4.60 -16.49 0.73
CA PHE A 380 4.30 -16.68 -0.69
C PHE A 380 3.55 -15.46 -1.20
N ASP A 381 3.87 -15.04 -2.39
CA ASP A 381 3.13 -13.97 -3.07
C ASP A 381 1.76 -14.42 -3.57
N ASP A 382 1.04 -13.56 -4.28
CA ASP A 382 -0.31 -13.87 -4.77
C ASP A 382 -0.32 -14.73 -6.04
N GLU A 383 0.86 -15.05 -6.60
CA GLU A 383 1.06 -16.02 -7.65
C GLU A 383 1.47 -17.42 -7.11
N GLY A 384 1.63 -17.54 -5.79
CA GLY A 384 2.07 -18.76 -5.11
C GLY A 384 3.58 -18.99 -5.18
N VAL A 385 4.35 -17.96 -5.50
CA VAL A 385 5.82 -18.02 -5.53
C VAL A 385 6.36 -17.67 -4.14
N ARG A 386 7.35 -18.42 -3.68
CA ARG A 386 8.02 -18.18 -2.40
C ARG A 386 8.70 -16.81 -2.39
N ALA A 387 8.44 -16.02 -1.36
CA ALA A 387 9.07 -14.72 -1.17
C ALA A 387 10.58 -14.85 -0.89
N GLU A 388 11.36 -14.00 -1.55
CA GLU A 388 12.81 -13.88 -1.36
C GLU A 388 13.16 -12.46 -0.94
N ARG A 389 14.22 -12.29 -0.14
CA ARG A 389 14.84 -10.98 0.04
C ARG A 389 15.47 -10.53 -1.28
N VAL A 390 15.21 -9.31 -1.69
CA VAL A 390 15.74 -8.69 -2.91
C VAL A 390 16.55 -7.45 -2.55
N ASP A 391 17.87 -7.49 -2.78
CA ASP A 391 18.70 -6.31 -2.70
C ASP A 391 18.42 -5.42 -3.93
N ILE A 392 17.74 -4.30 -3.73
CA ILE A 392 17.44 -3.30 -4.78
C ILE A 392 18.67 -2.42 -4.99
N VAL A 393 19.25 -1.95 -3.89
CA VAL A 393 20.48 -1.14 -3.87
C VAL A 393 21.43 -1.72 -2.84
N LYS A 394 22.69 -1.94 -3.24
CA LYS A 394 23.76 -2.37 -2.34
C LYS A 394 24.93 -1.39 -2.41
N ASP A 395 25.32 -0.81 -1.29
CA ASP A 395 26.42 0.15 -1.21
C ASP A 395 26.29 1.28 -2.25
N GLY A 396 25.08 1.78 -2.45
CA GLY A 396 24.73 2.83 -3.40
C GLY A 396 24.57 2.38 -4.85
N VAL A 397 24.76 1.09 -5.18
CA VAL A 397 24.72 0.54 -6.54
C VAL A 397 23.41 -0.24 -6.73
N VAL A 398 22.66 0.05 -7.79
CA VAL A 398 21.43 -0.68 -8.15
C VAL A 398 21.78 -2.14 -8.50
N LYS A 399 21.03 -3.11 -7.96
CA LYS A 399 21.28 -4.55 -8.13
C LYS A 399 20.22 -5.26 -8.94
N GLY A 400 18.95 -4.90 -8.76
CA GLY A 400 17.84 -5.58 -9.42
C GLY A 400 16.49 -5.01 -9.05
N PHE A 401 15.46 -5.76 -9.39
CA PHE A 401 14.07 -5.35 -9.31
C PHE A 401 13.22 -6.36 -8.53
N LEU A 402 12.11 -5.90 -7.99
CA LEU A 402 11.03 -6.75 -7.47
C LEU A 402 10.31 -7.37 -8.67
N MET A 403 10.12 -8.70 -8.66
CA MET A 403 9.61 -9.43 -9.82
C MET A 403 8.39 -10.26 -9.47
N SER A 404 7.34 -10.13 -10.29
CA SER A 404 6.27 -11.10 -10.46
C SER A 404 6.66 -12.16 -11.49
N ARG A 405 5.74 -13.03 -11.88
CA ARG A 405 5.97 -14.00 -12.97
C ARG A 405 5.98 -13.37 -14.37
N ALA A 406 5.78 -12.05 -14.49
CA ALA A 406 6.04 -11.31 -15.71
C ALA A 406 7.53 -10.94 -15.78
N PRO A 407 8.36 -11.59 -16.63
CA PRO A 407 9.79 -11.33 -16.73
C PRO A 407 10.08 -10.02 -17.46
N ILE A 408 11.29 -9.51 -17.26
CA ILE A 408 11.87 -8.37 -17.98
C ILE A 408 13.21 -8.80 -18.60
N ALA A 409 13.72 -8.06 -19.58
CA ALA A 409 14.93 -8.41 -20.30
C ALA A 409 16.15 -8.68 -19.39
N SER A 410 16.27 -7.93 -18.29
CA SER A 410 17.37 -8.09 -17.33
C SER A 410 17.12 -9.17 -16.27
N GLN A 411 15.90 -9.68 -16.10
CA GLN A 411 15.53 -10.59 -15.02
C GLN A 411 14.37 -11.50 -15.42
N GLY A 412 14.66 -12.78 -15.68
CA GLY A 412 13.75 -13.73 -16.31
C GLY A 412 12.85 -14.53 -15.36
N ARG A 413 12.92 -14.35 -14.02
CA ARG A 413 12.13 -15.10 -13.06
C ARG A 413 11.51 -14.23 -11.98
N SER A 414 10.41 -14.70 -11.40
CA SER A 414 9.85 -14.12 -10.18
C SER A 414 10.79 -14.31 -8.98
N ASN A 415 10.77 -13.35 -8.07
CA ASN A 415 11.40 -13.44 -6.75
C ASN A 415 10.37 -13.30 -5.61
N GLY A 416 9.11 -13.66 -5.92
CA GLY A 416 8.03 -13.70 -4.94
C GLY A 416 7.48 -12.33 -4.56
N HIS A 417 7.42 -11.41 -5.53
CA HIS A 417 6.82 -10.08 -5.33
C HIS A 417 5.60 -9.83 -6.23
N GLY A 418 5.00 -10.89 -6.79
CA GLY A 418 3.76 -10.82 -7.52
C GLY A 418 2.57 -10.60 -6.59
N ARG A 419 2.10 -9.36 -6.42
CA ARG A 419 1.09 -9.01 -5.41
C ARG A 419 -0.10 -8.33 -6.02
N ARG A 420 -1.27 -8.52 -5.38
CA ARG A 420 -2.53 -7.95 -5.85
C ARG A 420 -3.57 -7.82 -4.72
N GLN A 421 -4.54 -6.96 -4.94
CA GLN A 421 -5.83 -7.06 -4.30
C GLN A 421 -6.61 -8.24 -4.91
N PRO A 422 -7.37 -9.03 -4.14
CA PRO A 422 -8.22 -10.08 -4.71
C PRO A 422 -9.11 -9.57 -5.85
N GLY A 423 -9.10 -10.28 -6.97
CA GLY A 423 -9.80 -9.90 -8.21
C GLY A 423 -8.96 -9.12 -9.22
N GLU A 424 -7.81 -8.56 -8.80
CA GLU A 424 -6.91 -7.82 -9.69
C GLU A 424 -5.81 -8.71 -10.28
N ALA A 425 -5.10 -8.21 -11.32
CA ALA A 425 -3.94 -8.88 -11.88
C ALA A 425 -2.74 -8.75 -10.95
N PRO A 426 -1.98 -9.82 -10.65
CA PRO A 426 -0.72 -9.70 -9.92
C PRO A 426 0.33 -8.99 -10.76
N ILE A 427 1.00 -8.03 -10.14
CA ILE A 427 2.18 -7.35 -10.69
C ILE A 427 3.26 -7.30 -9.62
N ALA A 428 4.47 -6.91 -9.99
CA ALA A 428 5.55 -6.72 -9.03
C ALA A 428 5.21 -5.56 -8.08
N ARG A 429 5.22 -5.80 -6.75
CA ARG A 429 4.92 -4.79 -5.72
C ARG A 429 5.85 -4.95 -4.52
N GLN A 430 6.06 -3.86 -3.80
CA GLN A 430 6.80 -3.85 -2.55
C GLN A 430 6.10 -4.69 -1.47
N GLY A 431 6.91 -5.26 -0.56
CA GLY A 431 6.49 -5.91 0.68
C GLY A 431 6.97 -5.11 1.90
N ASN A 432 8.15 -5.46 2.42
CA ASN A 432 8.82 -4.76 3.50
C ASN A 432 10.10 -4.11 2.96
N LEU A 433 10.01 -2.84 2.61
CA LEU A 433 11.17 -2.08 2.13
C LEU A 433 12.04 -1.66 3.32
N VAL A 434 13.31 -2.01 3.32
CA VAL A 434 14.25 -1.70 4.41
C VAL A 434 15.42 -0.87 3.88
N ILE A 435 15.67 0.24 4.55
CA ILE A 435 16.77 1.15 4.27
C ILE A 435 17.85 0.98 5.34
N GLU A 436 19.07 0.71 4.92
CA GLU A 436 20.24 0.62 5.79
C GLU A 436 21.21 1.77 5.52
N VAL A 437 21.74 2.33 6.59
CA VAL A 437 22.77 3.38 6.55
C VAL A 437 24.02 2.86 7.27
N LYS A 438 25.15 2.86 6.57
CA LYS A 438 26.46 2.61 7.20
C LYS A 438 26.96 3.84 7.93
N ASP A 439 27.72 3.63 9.00
CA ASP A 439 28.30 4.71 9.80
C ASP A 439 27.24 5.69 10.32
N ALA A 440 26.07 5.16 10.68
CA ALA A 440 24.98 5.90 11.28
C ALA A 440 25.42 6.58 12.59
N VAL A 441 24.87 7.76 12.88
CA VAL A 441 25.21 8.54 14.08
C VAL A 441 23.97 8.69 14.97
N PRO A 442 24.11 8.96 16.29
CA PRO A 442 22.96 9.29 17.12
C PRO A 442 22.19 10.49 16.56
N TYR A 443 20.86 10.50 16.72
CA TYR A 443 19.99 11.57 16.21
C TYR A 443 20.45 12.98 16.61
N ALA A 444 20.93 13.16 17.85
CA ALA A 444 21.45 14.45 18.30
C ALA A 444 22.62 14.94 17.43
N ALA A 445 23.53 14.04 17.05
CA ALA A 445 24.64 14.37 16.15
C ALA A 445 24.16 14.65 14.71
N LEU A 446 23.15 13.90 14.23
CA LEU A 446 22.55 14.16 12.92
C LEU A 446 21.88 15.54 12.88
N ARG A 447 21.23 15.95 13.97
CA ARG A 447 20.64 17.29 14.12
C ARG A 447 21.70 18.39 14.14
N GLU A 448 22.85 18.17 14.78
CA GLU A 448 23.99 19.11 14.71
C GLU A 448 24.53 19.23 13.28
N GLN A 449 24.60 18.13 12.53
CA GLN A 449 24.97 18.13 11.11
C GLN A 449 23.96 18.93 10.26
N LEU A 450 22.65 18.82 10.53
CA LEU A 450 21.63 19.66 9.89
C LEU A 450 21.93 21.16 10.13
N ILE A 451 22.16 21.55 11.38
CA ILE A 451 22.45 22.95 11.75
C ILE A 451 23.74 23.45 11.05
N ALA A 452 24.78 22.62 11.01
CA ALA A 452 26.02 22.93 10.31
C ALA A 452 25.79 23.13 8.80
N GLU A 453 24.96 22.27 8.18
CA GLU A 453 24.63 22.36 6.76
C GLU A 453 23.78 23.61 6.45
N VAL A 454 22.82 23.98 7.32
CA VAL A 454 22.05 25.22 7.24
C VAL A 454 23.00 26.45 7.24
N LYS A 455 23.97 26.49 8.17
CA LYS A 455 24.97 27.57 8.25
C LYS A 455 25.87 27.61 7.01
N ARG A 456 26.33 26.43 6.55
CA ARG A 456 27.20 26.30 5.36
C ARG A 456 26.52 26.83 4.10
N GLN A 457 25.21 26.61 3.96
CA GLN A 457 24.41 27.08 2.82
C GLN A 457 23.91 28.53 3.00
N GLY A 458 24.10 29.16 4.15
CA GLY A 458 23.56 30.49 4.47
C GLY A 458 22.02 30.51 4.48
N LYS A 459 21.37 29.39 4.79
CA LYS A 459 19.92 29.32 4.86
C LYS A 459 19.42 29.85 6.20
N PRO A 460 18.21 30.44 6.25
CA PRO A 460 17.67 30.97 7.49
C PRO A 460 17.28 29.88 8.50
N PHE A 461 16.94 28.69 8.04
CA PHE A 461 16.56 27.54 8.86
C PHE A 461 16.75 26.23 8.08
N GLY A 462 16.65 25.10 8.78
CA GLY A 462 16.45 23.75 8.22
C GLY A 462 15.07 23.23 8.56
N LEU A 463 14.69 22.09 7.97
CA LEU A 463 13.43 21.44 8.25
C LEU A 463 13.65 20.03 8.83
N ILE A 464 12.74 19.60 9.70
CA ILE A 464 12.61 18.21 10.13
C ILE A 464 11.19 17.76 9.77
N PHE A 465 11.09 16.74 8.92
CA PHE A 465 9.85 16.06 8.61
C PHE A 465 9.70 14.89 9.58
N ASP A 466 8.88 15.07 10.59
CA ASP A 466 8.75 14.14 11.70
C ASP A 466 7.75 13.03 11.41
N ASP A 467 6.66 13.36 10.69
CA ASP A 467 5.61 12.42 10.33
C ASP A 467 5.01 12.72 8.96
N ILE A 468 4.59 11.67 8.26
CA ILE A 468 4.03 11.72 6.89
C ILE A 468 2.80 10.82 6.83
N THR A 469 1.71 11.29 6.24
CA THR A 469 0.50 10.47 6.03
C THR A 469 0.61 9.52 4.85
N GLY A 470 1.39 9.87 3.85
CA GLY A 470 1.53 9.12 2.62
C GLY A 470 2.14 9.96 1.52
N GLY A 471 2.15 9.42 0.32
CA GLY A 471 2.67 10.10 -0.85
C GLY A 471 2.03 9.58 -2.13
N PHE A 472 2.51 10.11 -3.23
CA PHE A 472 2.27 9.55 -4.55
C PHE A 472 3.48 9.82 -5.45
N THR A 473 3.63 8.97 -6.44
CA THR A 473 4.69 9.13 -7.45
C THR A 473 4.10 8.98 -8.85
N LEU A 474 4.65 9.76 -9.76
CA LEU A 474 4.33 9.67 -11.17
C LEU A 474 5.49 8.96 -11.88
N THR A 475 5.21 7.82 -12.46
CA THR A 475 6.22 6.97 -13.12
C THR A 475 6.09 6.95 -14.64
N GLY A 476 4.94 7.40 -15.18
CA GLY A 476 4.66 7.37 -16.61
C GLY A 476 5.57 8.27 -17.46
N ARG A 477 5.91 7.82 -18.67
CA ARG A 477 6.80 8.51 -19.63
C ARG A 477 6.23 9.83 -20.13
N GLY A 478 4.90 9.93 -20.25
CA GLY A 478 4.20 11.11 -20.78
C GLY A 478 4.00 12.27 -19.79
N ILE A 479 4.43 12.13 -18.55
CA ILE A 479 4.27 13.11 -17.46
C ILE A 479 5.62 13.34 -16.77
N PRO A 480 5.80 14.52 -16.11
CA PRO A 480 7.03 14.75 -15.36
C PRO A 480 7.26 13.64 -14.32
N ASN A 481 8.43 13.00 -14.36
CA ASN A 481 8.84 11.99 -13.38
C ASN A 481 9.10 12.70 -12.05
N SER A 482 8.09 12.74 -11.18
CA SER A 482 8.07 13.48 -9.93
C SER A 482 7.43 12.66 -8.82
N TYR A 483 7.69 13.06 -7.60
CA TYR A 483 7.01 12.56 -6.40
C TYR A 483 6.49 13.73 -5.57
N ALA A 484 5.45 13.45 -4.80
CA ALA A 484 5.00 14.33 -3.74
C ALA A 484 4.69 13.50 -2.50
N VAL A 485 5.22 13.94 -1.37
CA VAL A 485 4.99 13.33 -0.07
C VAL A 485 4.30 14.36 0.81
N GLN A 486 3.29 13.92 1.55
CA GLN A 486 2.40 14.80 2.32
C GLN A 486 2.77 14.74 3.81
N PRO A 487 3.62 15.67 4.28
CA PRO A 487 3.98 15.74 5.69
C PRO A 487 2.79 16.15 6.56
N VAL A 488 2.73 15.58 7.76
CA VAL A 488 1.82 15.97 8.84
C VAL A 488 2.51 16.92 9.79
N THR A 489 3.67 16.50 10.30
CA THR A 489 4.42 17.23 11.31
C THR A 489 5.74 17.67 10.72
N VAL A 490 5.95 18.98 10.68
CA VAL A 490 7.18 19.60 10.17
C VAL A 490 7.67 20.63 11.19
N TRP A 491 8.96 20.56 11.50
CA TRP A 491 9.62 21.50 12.40
C TRP A 491 10.61 22.35 11.65
N ARG A 492 10.61 23.64 11.93
CA ARG A 492 11.62 24.60 11.50
C ARG A 492 12.72 24.67 12.55
N VAL A 493 13.95 24.37 12.16
CA VAL A 493 15.12 24.34 13.04
C VAL A 493 16.01 25.54 12.73
N TRP A 494 16.31 26.31 13.75
CA TRP A 494 17.04 27.55 13.61
C TRP A 494 18.54 27.38 13.90
N PRO A 495 19.44 27.95 13.06
CA PRO A 495 20.88 27.83 13.27
C PRO A 495 21.43 28.66 14.45
N ASP A 496 20.64 29.58 15.01
CA ASP A 496 21.02 30.45 16.15
C ASP A 496 20.66 29.84 17.52
N GLY A 497 20.08 28.65 17.55
CA GLY A 497 19.77 27.90 18.77
C GLY A 497 18.46 28.30 19.47
N ARG A 498 17.62 29.12 18.85
CA ARG A 498 16.25 29.33 19.35
C ARG A 498 15.43 28.03 19.26
N PRO A 499 14.35 27.89 20.03
CA PRO A 499 13.49 26.68 19.99
C PRO A 499 12.97 26.38 18.61
N ASP A 500 12.83 25.09 18.30
CA ASP A 500 12.21 24.60 17.06
C ASP A 500 10.75 25.05 16.99
N GLU A 501 10.28 25.36 15.80
CA GLU A 501 8.95 25.88 15.54
C GLU A 501 8.13 24.88 14.71
N LEU A 502 6.99 24.46 15.25
CA LEU A 502 6.02 23.63 14.49
C LEU A 502 5.45 24.48 13.35
N VAL A 503 5.46 23.91 12.14
CA VAL A 503 4.98 24.60 10.92
C VAL A 503 4.08 23.66 10.11
N ARG A 504 3.32 24.21 9.14
CA ARG A 504 2.37 23.45 8.33
C ARG A 504 2.29 23.95 6.89
N GLY A 505 1.47 23.26 6.10
CA GLY A 505 1.04 23.72 4.77
C GLY A 505 2.08 23.53 3.68
N VAL A 506 2.93 22.51 3.80
CA VAL A 506 3.95 22.17 2.80
C VAL A 506 3.78 20.73 2.31
N ASP A 507 4.13 20.53 1.05
CA ASP A 507 4.35 19.21 0.45
C ASP A 507 5.80 19.11 0.01
N LEU A 508 6.41 17.96 0.31
CA LEU A 508 7.76 17.62 -0.14
C LEU A 508 7.68 17.14 -1.59
N ILE A 509 8.38 17.80 -2.47
CA ILE A 509 8.38 17.50 -3.91
C ILE A 509 9.80 17.32 -4.44
N GLY A 510 9.93 16.67 -5.59
CA GLY A 510 11.23 16.56 -6.24
C GLY A 510 11.27 15.58 -7.40
N THR A 511 12.50 15.44 -7.91
CA THR A 511 12.84 14.47 -8.95
C THR A 511 13.70 13.35 -8.32
N PRO A 512 13.36 12.07 -8.52
CA PRO A 512 13.96 10.94 -7.81
C PRO A 512 15.48 10.90 -7.79
N LEU A 513 16.10 10.78 -8.95
CA LEU A 513 17.56 10.58 -9.07
C LEU A 513 18.36 11.73 -8.42
N VAL A 514 17.88 12.96 -8.58
CA VAL A 514 18.55 14.15 -8.00
C VAL A 514 18.51 14.10 -6.47
N THR A 515 17.37 13.65 -5.91
CA THR A 515 17.20 13.60 -4.45
C THR A 515 18.04 12.50 -3.81
N PHE A 516 18.26 11.36 -4.50
CA PHE A 516 19.10 10.27 -3.99
C PHE A 516 20.53 10.71 -3.71
N GLU A 517 21.13 11.47 -4.63
CA GLU A 517 22.50 11.98 -4.48
C GLU A 517 22.64 13.04 -3.36
N ARG A 518 21.52 13.61 -2.93
CA ARG A 518 21.49 14.66 -1.90
C ARG A 518 21.43 14.12 -0.46
N ILE A 519 21.33 12.80 -0.27
CA ILE A 519 21.39 12.18 1.06
C ILE A 519 22.85 12.21 1.54
N ILE A 520 23.11 12.82 2.71
CA ILE A 520 24.47 13.05 3.20
C ILE A 520 24.77 12.42 4.57
N GLY A 521 23.78 11.79 5.21
CA GLY A 521 23.95 11.08 6.48
C GLY A 521 22.66 10.43 6.94
N GLY A 522 22.75 9.63 8.00
CA GLY A 522 21.60 9.04 8.67
C GLY A 522 21.88 8.72 10.13
N SER A 523 20.80 8.53 10.92
CA SER A 523 20.88 8.16 12.32
C SER A 523 20.88 6.65 12.54
N ASP A 524 21.17 6.26 13.79
CA ASP A 524 21.01 4.89 14.27
C ASP A 524 19.60 4.62 14.84
N GLU A 525 18.74 5.64 14.90
CA GLU A 525 17.34 5.50 15.25
C GLU A 525 16.54 5.04 14.02
N VAL A 526 15.90 3.87 14.12
CA VAL A 526 15.11 3.26 13.04
C VAL A 526 13.65 3.21 13.43
N ASP A 527 12.77 3.58 12.52
CA ASP A 527 11.32 3.55 12.71
C ASP A 527 10.63 2.78 11.59
N VAL A 528 9.37 2.40 11.84
CA VAL A 528 8.55 1.59 10.94
C VAL A 528 7.33 2.39 10.49
N PHE A 529 7.13 2.45 9.19
CA PHE A 529 5.87 2.85 8.59
C PHE A 529 5.11 1.61 8.12
N ASN A 530 3.88 1.43 8.59
CA ASN A 530 2.95 0.43 8.11
C ASN A 530 1.80 1.11 7.35
N GLY A 531 1.51 0.61 6.16
CA GLY A 531 0.51 1.24 5.30
C GLY A 531 -0.09 0.30 4.27
N VAL A 532 -0.90 0.89 3.39
CA VAL A 532 -1.49 0.20 2.25
C VAL A 532 -1.13 0.99 0.99
N CYS A 533 -0.52 0.31 0.04
CA CYS A 533 -0.07 0.92 -1.22
C CYS A 533 -1.04 0.61 -2.35
N GLY A 534 -1.53 1.64 -3.02
CA GLY A 534 -2.41 1.54 -4.19
C GLY A 534 -1.62 1.66 -5.50
N ALA A 535 -1.81 0.73 -6.42
CA ALA A 535 -1.32 0.79 -7.79
C ALA A 535 -2.22 -0.03 -8.72
N GLU A 536 -1.73 -0.39 -9.89
CA GLU A 536 -2.49 -1.06 -10.96
C GLU A 536 -3.09 -2.41 -10.53
N SER A 537 -2.46 -3.09 -9.55
CA SER A 537 -2.98 -4.34 -8.96
C SER A 537 -3.87 -4.12 -7.72
N GLY A 538 -4.41 -2.91 -7.53
CA GLY A 538 -5.21 -2.54 -6.36
C GLY A 538 -4.36 -2.25 -5.12
N TRP A 539 -4.96 -2.46 -3.94
CA TRP A 539 -4.39 -2.11 -2.65
C TRP A 539 -3.72 -3.31 -1.99
N VAL A 540 -2.44 -3.18 -1.64
CA VAL A 540 -1.67 -4.21 -0.93
C VAL A 540 -1.04 -3.64 0.33
N PRO A 541 -1.01 -4.40 1.46
CA PRO A 541 -0.30 -3.98 2.66
C PRO A 541 1.21 -3.93 2.41
N VAL A 542 1.85 -2.90 2.96
CA VAL A 542 3.30 -2.67 2.83
C VAL A 542 3.88 -2.17 4.14
N SER A 543 5.18 -2.36 4.32
CA SER A 543 5.94 -1.70 5.38
C SER A 543 7.18 -1.03 4.81
N ALA A 544 7.62 0.04 5.46
CA ALA A 544 8.91 0.65 5.18
C ALA A 544 9.65 0.88 6.51
N VAL A 545 10.86 0.39 6.57
CA VAL A 545 11.75 0.46 7.74
C VAL A 545 12.92 1.35 7.38
N SER A 546 13.11 2.45 8.10
CA SER A 546 14.17 3.41 7.76
C SER A 546 14.75 4.07 9.00
N PRO A 547 16.06 4.34 9.01
CA PRO A 547 16.64 5.32 9.92
C PRO A 547 16.25 6.75 9.50
N ASP A 548 16.50 7.72 10.37
CA ASP A 548 16.42 9.12 9.97
C ASP A 548 17.49 9.45 8.94
N LEU A 549 17.17 10.31 7.99
CA LEU A 549 18.05 10.69 6.91
C LEU A 549 18.27 12.19 6.85
N LEU A 550 19.52 12.63 6.76
CA LEU A 550 19.87 14.00 6.47
C LEU A 550 20.02 14.20 4.96
N VAL A 551 19.19 15.06 4.41
CA VAL A 551 19.20 15.42 2.99
C VAL A 551 19.75 16.84 2.87
N LYS A 552 20.78 17.01 2.05
CA LYS A 552 21.45 18.28 1.80
C LYS A 552 20.52 19.36 1.27
N GLU A 553 19.56 18.96 0.44
CA GLU A 553 18.59 19.86 -0.15
C GLU A 553 17.30 19.10 -0.49
N VAL A 554 16.22 19.56 0.09
CA VAL A 554 14.85 19.18 -0.26
C VAL A 554 14.14 20.39 -0.86
N GLU A 555 13.13 20.15 -1.68
CA GLU A 555 12.24 21.17 -2.22
C GLU A 555 10.85 20.99 -1.62
N VAL A 556 10.31 22.05 -1.07
CA VAL A 556 8.94 22.08 -0.59
C VAL A 556 8.13 23.15 -1.33
N GLN A 557 6.93 22.79 -1.69
CA GLN A 557 5.93 23.72 -2.20
C GLN A 557 4.84 23.96 -1.16
N ARG A 558 4.12 25.05 -1.33
CA ARG A 558 2.95 25.31 -0.52
C ARG A 558 1.83 24.34 -0.92
N ARG A 559 1.26 23.66 0.08
CA ARG A 559 0.11 22.79 -0.13
C ARG A 559 -1.06 23.62 -0.67
N GLU A 560 -1.75 23.12 -1.69
CA GLU A 560 -2.97 23.74 -2.18
C GLU A 560 -4.02 23.77 -1.06
N LYS A 561 -4.65 24.92 -0.90
CA LYS A 561 -5.72 25.07 0.07
C LYS A 561 -7.03 24.54 -0.52
N ASN A 562 -7.72 23.71 0.22
CA ASN A 562 -9.14 23.54 0.00
C ASN A 562 -9.82 24.87 0.37
N ASN A 563 -10.66 25.41 -0.53
CA ASN A 563 -11.41 26.64 -0.27
C ASN A 563 -12.57 26.41 0.74
N GLU A 564 -12.47 25.38 1.59
CA GLU A 564 -13.44 25.11 2.63
C GLU A 564 -13.27 26.14 3.74
N ARG A 565 -14.40 26.72 4.15
CA ARG A 565 -14.42 27.61 5.30
C ARG A 565 -14.57 26.80 6.58
N PRO A 566 -14.00 27.28 7.71
CA PRO A 566 -14.33 26.72 9.02
C PRO A 566 -15.84 26.61 9.21
N PRO A 567 -16.33 25.69 10.05
CA PRO A 567 -17.76 25.59 10.35
C PRO A 567 -18.34 26.96 10.72
N LEU A 568 -19.43 27.37 10.08
CA LEU A 568 -20.10 28.66 10.34
C LEU A 568 -20.90 28.63 11.64
N LEU A 569 -21.36 27.45 12.01
CA LEU A 569 -22.14 27.26 13.25
C LEU A 569 -21.19 26.79 14.37
N PRO A 570 -21.39 27.29 15.60
CA PRO A 570 -20.63 26.76 16.73
C PRO A 570 -20.96 25.30 16.97
N ALA A 571 -19.94 24.52 17.34
CA ALA A 571 -20.15 23.14 17.76
C ALA A 571 -21.01 23.10 19.05
N PRO A 572 -21.82 22.04 19.27
CA PRO A 572 -22.55 21.87 20.50
C PRO A 572 -21.59 21.81 21.68
N ALA A 573 -21.88 22.55 22.77
CA ALA A 573 -21.04 22.52 23.96
C ALA A 573 -21.17 21.16 24.66
N ALA A 574 -20.05 20.53 25.01
CA ALA A 574 -20.05 19.33 25.83
C ALA A 574 -20.65 19.67 27.23
N GLY A 575 -21.77 19.07 27.55
CA GLY A 575 -22.48 19.31 28.82
C GLY A 575 -23.49 20.45 28.82
N GLY A 576 -23.78 21.06 27.67
CA GLY A 576 -24.90 22.02 27.55
C GLY A 576 -26.26 21.35 27.77
N ALA A 577 -27.00 21.83 28.73
CA ALA A 577 -28.40 21.43 28.93
C ALA A 577 -29.20 21.67 27.64
N ARG A 578 -30.13 20.78 27.32
CA ARG A 578 -31.07 20.84 26.20
C ARG A 578 -31.89 22.11 26.21
#